data_01860c4c6b52fcb7f460ebe28f802871
#
_entry.id   01860c4c6b52fcb7f460ebe28f802871
#
_cell.length_a   1.000
_cell.length_b   1.000
_cell.length_c   1.000
_cell.angle_alpha   90.00
_cell.angle_beta   90.00
_cell.angle_gamma   90.00
#
_symmetry.space_group_name_H-M   'P 1'
#
loop_
_entity.id
_entity.type
_entity.pdbx_description
1 polymer ?
#
loop_
_entity_poly.entity_id
_entity_poly.type
_entity_poly.pdbx_seq_one_letter_code
_entity_poly.pdbx_strand_id
1 'polypeptide(L)' 'MIPVSSSNIQEIGYDEANQTLYVRFFNNSLYSYQGVPIAEFYELQNASSVGGYLSRNIKKGPYTYQRLE' A
#
# COMPACT_ATOMS: atom_id res chain seq x y z
N MET A 1 -4.36 2.20 -10.81
CA MET A 1 -3.97 1.35 -9.68
C MET A 1 -4.18 -0.12 -10.06
N ILE A 2 -3.52 -1.02 -9.36
CA ILE A 2 -3.52 -2.45 -9.67
C ILE A 2 -4.44 -3.17 -8.69
N PRO A 3 -5.47 -3.89 -9.14
CA PRO A 3 -6.29 -4.68 -8.22
C PRO A 3 -5.48 -5.82 -7.62
N VAL A 4 -5.76 -6.13 -6.36
CA VAL A 4 -5.09 -7.21 -5.64
C VAL A 4 -6.14 -8.14 -5.01
N SER A 5 -5.73 -9.37 -4.74
CA SER A 5 -6.59 -10.34 -4.07
C SER A 5 -6.40 -10.20 -2.55
N SER A 6 -7.35 -9.55 -1.90
CA SER A 6 -7.29 -9.28 -0.47
C SER A 6 -8.71 -9.12 0.07
N SER A 7 -8.91 -9.44 1.35
CA SER A 7 -10.23 -9.29 1.98
C SER A 7 -10.55 -7.83 2.32
N ASN A 8 -9.55 -6.97 2.45
CA ASN A 8 -9.76 -5.58 2.87
C ASN A 8 -9.16 -4.55 1.92
N ILE A 9 -8.19 -4.92 1.09
CA ILE A 9 -7.55 -4.01 0.14
C ILE A 9 -8.10 -4.28 -1.25
N GLN A 10 -8.62 -3.23 -1.90
CA GLN A 10 -9.19 -3.32 -3.24
C GLN A 10 -8.12 -3.21 -4.31
N GLU A 11 -7.22 -2.24 -4.19
CA GLU A 11 -6.19 -1.97 -5.18
C GLU A 11 -5.03 -1.20 -4.56
N ILE A 12 -3.87 -1.29 -5.20
CA ILE A 12 -2.67 -0.56 -4.79
C ILE A 12 -2.09 0.15 -5.99
N GLY A 13 -1.36 1.22 -5.74
CA GLY A 13 -0.64 1.97 -6.78
C GLY A 13 0.65 2.53 -6.23
N TYR A 14 1.53 2.97 -7.13
CA TYR A 14 2.82 3.48 -6.71
C TYR A 14 3.26 4.62 -7.62
N ASP A 15 3.73 5.70 -7.01
CA ASP A 15 4.34 6.83 -7.69
C ASP A 15 5.85 6.77 -7.46
N GLU A 16 6.57 6.28 -8.46
CA GLU A 16 8.00 6.06 -8.35
C GLU A 16 8.77 7.38 -8.16
N ALA A 17 8.33 8.44 -8.81
CA ALA A 17 9.02 9.74 -8.72
C ALA A 17 8.99 10.30 -7.30
N ASN A 18 7.91 10.06 -6.56
CA ASN A 18 7.73 10.58 -5.21
C ASN A 18 7.83 9.50 -4.13
N GLN A 19 8.14 8.27 -4.51
CA GLN A 19 8.21 7.12 -3.60
C GLN A 19 6.96 7.01 -2.73
N THR A 20 5.80 7.18 -3.33
CA THR A 20 4.53 7.18 -2.62
C THR A 20 3.72 5.94 -3.01
N LEU A 21 3.32 5.18 -1.99
CA LEU A 21 2.43 4.04 -2.15
C LEU A 21 1.00 4.49 -1.89
N TYR A 22 0.08 4.12 -2.76
CA TYR A 22 -1.35 4.37 -2.59
C TYR A 22 -2.08 3.06 -2.34
N VAL A 23 -2.99 3.07 -1.37
CA VAL A 23 -3.78 1.89 -1.01
C VAL A 23 -5.25 2.28 -0.93
N ARG A 24 -6.07 1.63 -1.76
CA ARG A 24 -7.53 1.79 -1.72
C ARG A 24 -8.12 0.58 -1.01
N PHE A 25 -8.88 0.83 0.04
CA PHE A 25 -9.57 -0.21 0.79
C PHE A 25 -11.00 -0.40 0.29
N PHE A 26 -11.61 -1.54 0.59
CA PHE A 26 -12.97 -1.83 0.13
C PHE A 26 -14.02 -0.90 0.72
N ASN A 27 -13.73 -0.20 1.81
CA ASN A 27 -14.63 0.83 2.35
C ASN A 27 -14.47 2.18 1.62
N ASN A 28 -13.78 2.19 0.49
CA ASN A 28 -13.51 3.36 -0.35
C ASN A 28 -12.53 4.38 0.25
N SER A 29 -11.93 4.09 1.38
CA SER A 29 -10.88 4.96 1.90
C SER A 29 -9.60 4.81 1.07
N LEU A 30 -8.90 5.92 0.87
CA LEU A 30 -7.63 5.95 0.13
C LEU A 30 -6.56 6.51 1.04
N TYR A 31 -5.46 5.78 1.16
CA TYR A 31 -4.32 6.19 1.96
C TYR A 31 -3.08 6.30 1.09
N SER A 32 -2.20 7.24 1.44
CA SER A 32 -0.86 7.33 0.86
C SER A 32 0.19 7.10 1.94
N TYR A 33 1.25 6.41 1.58
CA TYR A 33 2.40 6.14 2.45
C TYR A 33 3.64 6.71 1.76
N GLN A 34 4.36 7.62 2.44
CA GLN A 34 5.48 8.36 1.87
C GLN A 34 6.81 7.73 2.23
N GLY A 35 7.78 7.85 1.32
CA GLY A 35 9.12 7.33 1.55
C GLY A 35 9.24 5.83 1.35
N VAL A 36 8.32 5.23 0.63
CA VAL A 36 8.30 3.79 0.38
C VAL A 36 9.17 3.50 -0.85
N PRO A 37 10.26 2.71 -0.69
CA PRO A 37 11.07 2.36 -1.87
C PRO A 37 10.29 1.40 -2.78
N ILE A 38 10.63 1.42 -4.06
CA ILE A 38 9.93 0.59 -5.05
C ILE A 38 10.03 -0.91 -4.72
N ALA A 39 11.14 -1.32 -4.11
CA ALA A 39 11.31 -2.72 -3.70
C ALA A 39 10.23 -3.15 -2.71
N GLU A 40 9.83 -2.25 -1.80
CA GLU A 40 8.75 -2.53 -0.85
C GLU A 40 7.41 -2.70 -1.55
N PHE A 41 7.15 -1.90 -2.60
CA PHE A 41 5.95 -2.02 -3.40
C PHE A 41 5.89 -3.39 -4.10
N TYR A 42 7.02 -3.84 -4.66
CA TYR A 42 7.07 -5.16 -5.30
C TYR A 42 6.85 -6.29 -4.31
N GLU A 43 7.43 -6.18 -3.12
CA GLU A 43 7.22 -7.17 -2.05
C GLU A 43 5.76 -7.23 -1.63
N LEU A 44 5.12 -6.06 -1.48
CA LEU A 44 3.71 -5.98 -1.17
C LEU A 44 2.85 -6.63 -2.26
N GLN A 45 3.14 -6.30 -3.52
CA GLN A 45 2.38 -6.79 -4.66
C GLN A 45 2.45 -8.32 -4.78
N ASN A 46 3.60 -8.90 -4.42
CA ASN A 46 3.85 -10.33 -4.54
C ASN A 46 3.64 -11.10 -3.25
N ALA A 47 3.20 -10.45 -2.18
CA ALA A 47 2.98 -11.11 -0.91
C ALA A 47 1.82 -12.09 -0.99
N SER A 48 1.93 -13.21 -0.29
CA SER A 48 0.84 -14.20 -0.20
C SER A 48 -0.38 -13.62 0.49
N SER A 49 -0.17 -12.65 1.38
CA SER A 49 -1.24 -11.88 2.02
C SER A 49 -0.89 -10.41 1.92
N VAL A 50 -1.51 -9.71 0.98
CA VAL A 50 -1.25 -8.28 0.76
C VAL A 50 -1.66 -7.47 1.98
N GLY A 51 -2.82 -7.75 2.56
CA GLY A 51 -3.28 -7.09 3.77
C GLY A 51 -2.36 -7.33 4.95
N GLY A 52 -1.90 -8.57 5.11
CA GLY A 52 -0.96 -8.92 6.18
C GLY A 52 0.39 -8.23 5.99
N TYR A 53 0.89 -8.20 4.78
CA TYR A 53 2.15 -7.52 4.48
C TYR A 53 2.05 -6.02 4.78
N LEU A 54 0.99 -5.38 4.32
CA LEU A 54 0.75 -3.96 4.59
C LEU A 54 0.74 -3.69 6.10
N SER A 55 0.01 -4.51 6.84
CA SER A 55 -0.15 -4.33 8.28
C SER A 55 1.17 -4.49 9.03
N ARG A 56 1.96 -5.51 8.68
CA ARG A 56 3.19 -5.84 9.41
C ARG A 56 4.38 -4.98 9.00
N ASN A 57 4.48 -4.62 7.72
CA ASN A 57 5.72 -4.04 7.20
C ASN A 57 5.59 -2.57 6.80
N ILE A 58 4.40 -2.12 6.47
CA ILE A 58 4.21 -0.75 5.98
C ILE A 58 3.51 0.11 7.02
N LYS A 59 2.40 -0.33 7.57
CA LYS A 59 1.70 0.45 8.61
C LYS A 59 2.54 0.63 9.86
N LYS A 60 3.32 -0.38 10.23
CA LYS A 60 4.20 -0.35 11.41
C LYS A 60 5.62 0.03 11.08
N GLY A 61 5.90 0.32 9.81
CA GLY A 61 7.21 0.70 9.35
C GLY A 61 7.49 2.18 9.56
N PRO A 62 8.64 2.66 9.06
CA PRO A 62 9.05 4.05 9.28
C PRO A 62 8.36 5.06 8.35
N TYR A 63 7.35 4.63 7.60
CA TYR A 63 6.73 5.47 6.58
C TYR A 63 5.66 6.37 7.19
N THR A 64 5.65 7.64 6.78
CA THR A 64 4.55 8.54 7.11
C THR A 64 3.35 8.22 6.22
N TYR A 65 2.15 8.48 6.72
CA TYR A 65 0.97 8.19 5.93
C TYR A 65 -0.06 9.32 6.05
N GLN A 66 -0.99 9.32 5.09
CA GLN A 66 -2.02 10.34 5.02
C GLN A 66 -3.29 9.70 4.47
N ARG A 67 -4.42 9.95 5.12
CA ARG A 67 -5.70 9.53 4.57
C ARG A 67 -6.18 10.57 3.58
N LEU A 68 -6.43 10.16 2.33
CA LEU A 68 -6.82 11.06 1.25
C LEU A 68 -8.33 11.07 1.00
N GLU A 69 -9.00 9.92 1.24
CA GLU A 69 -10.44 9.81 1.04
C GLU A 69 -11.12 8.98 2.11
#